data_8584695d9d1e86003ea3ecdfc2430521
#
_entry.id   8584695d9d1e86003ea3ecdfc2430521
#
_cell.length_a   1.000
_cell.length_b   1.000
_cell.length_c   1.000
_cell.angle_alpha   90.00
_cell.angle_beta   90.00
_cell.angle_gamma   90.00
#
_symmetry.space_group_name_H-M   'P 1'
#
loop_
_entity.id
_entity.type
_entity.pdbx_description
1 polymer ?
#
loop_
_entity_poly.entity_id
_entity_poly.type
_entity_poly.pdbx_seq_one_letter_code
_entity_poly.pdbx_strand_id
1 'polypeptide(L)'
;MSLDPQLPMHYGSRKITLPDSAPIPLPPIAVQRNDIDYNRHVNNAHYIRMALECLPREFVPTALRVEYKRPVAPAAVIAPSLILQPTAAYVLLCVADTLCAVVEFTR
;
A
#
# COMPACT_ATOMS: atom_id res chain seq x y z
N MET A 1 6.72 -0.54 16.39
CA MET A 1 7.80 0.31 15.86
C MET A 1 7.34 1.74 15.78
N SER A 2 8.13 2.60 16.24
CA SER A 2 7.82 4.00 16.09
C SER A 2 8.16 4.45 14.67
N LEU A 3 7.38 5.38 14.19
CA LEU A 3 7.70 6.02 12.94
C LEU A 3 8.92 6.89 13.11
N ASP A 4 9.72 6.93 12.08
CA ASP A 4 10.85 7.82 12.07
C ASP A 4 10.35 9.25 11.90
N PRO A 5 10.49 10.10 12.91
CA PRO A 5 9.98 11.47 12.81
C PRO A 5 10.73 12.32 11.81
N GLN A 6 11.84 11.83 11.32
CA GLN A 6 12.64 12.56 10.35
C GLN A 6 12.19 12.35 8.92
N LEU A 7 11.31 11.38 8.71
CA LEU A 7 10.77 11.17 7.38
C LEU A 7 9.90 12.36 6.98
N PRO A 8 10.07 12.86 5.76
CA PRO A 8 9.27 14.00 5.31
C PRO A 8 7.82 13.62 5.06
N MET A 9 7.54 12.34 4.90
CA MET A 9 6.19 11.88 4.63
C MET A 9 5.43 11.70 5.93
N HIS A 10 4.15 12.00 5.88
CA HIS A 10 3.29 11.84 7.03
C HIS A 10 2.71 10.43 7.05
N TYR A 11 3.04 9.68 8.10
CA TYR A 11 2.48 8.37 8.34
C TYR A 11 1.37 8.49 9.37
N GLY A 12 0.22 8.90 8.90
CA GLY A 12 -0.89 9.04 9.81
C GLY A 12 -1.56 7.71 10.10
N SER A 13 -2.14 7.60 11.27
CA SER A 13 -3.07 6.53 11.58
C SER A 13 -4.48 6.87 11.13
N ARG A 14 -4.62 7.98 10.43
CA ARG A 14 -5.93 8.44 10.00
C ARG A 14 -6.48 7.55 8.93
N LYS A 15 -7.78 7.40 8.98
CA LYS A 15 -8.51 6.66 7.96
C LYS A 15 -8.41 7.40 6.63
N ILE A 16 -8.08 6.66 5.59
CA ILE A 16 -7.99 7.21 4.24
C ILE A 16 -9.36 7.12 3.60
N THR A 17 -9.86 8.25 3.13
CA THR A 17 -11.12 8.31 2.40
C THR A 17 -10.82 8.08 0.93
N LEU A 18 -11.38 7.00 0.37
CA LEU A 18 -11.18 6.67 -1.03
C LEU A 18 -12.10 7.52 -1.91
N PRO A 19 -11.61 7.91 -3.09
CA PRO A 19 -12.47 8.62 -4.03
C PRO A 19 -13.53 7.69 -4.61
N ASP A 20 -14.57 8.30 -5.16
CA ASP A 20 -15.70 7.57 -5.73
C ASP A 20 -15.37 7.16 -7.17
N SER A 21 -14.34 6.36 -7.31
CA SER A 21 -13.89 5.86 -8.62
C SER A 21 -13.67 4.36 -8.50
N ALA A 22 -13.94 3.64 -9.60
CA ALA A 22 -13.73 2.20 -9.62
C ALA A 22 -12.23 1.90 -9.65
N PRO A 23 -11.74 1.05 -8.74
CA PRO A 23 -10.35 0.65 -8.77
C PRO A 23 -10.03 -0.18 -10.02
N ILE A 24 -8.82 -0.03 -10.53
CA ILE A 24 -8.33 -0.81 -11.64
C ILE A 24 -7.55 -1.99 -11.08
N PRO A 25 -7.98 -3.23 -11.33
CA PRO A 25 -7.23 -4.38 -10.87
C PRO A 25 -5.86 -4.46 -11.53
N LEU A 26 -4.86 -4.85 -10.74
CA LEU A 26 -3.50 -5.02 -11.21
C LEU A 26 -3.08 -6.48 -11.04
N PRO A 27 -1.97 -6.90 -11.65
CA PRO A 27 -1.51 -8.27 -11.50
C PRO A 27 -1.25 -8.62 -10.04
N PRO A 28 -1.54 -9.84 -9.62
CA PRO A 28 -1.32 -10.25 -8.24
C PRO A 28 0.16 -10.26 -7.87
N ILE A 29 0.42 -10.02 -6.58
CA ILE A 29 1.77 -9.98 -6.04
C ILE A 29 1.89 -11.12 -5.03
N ALA A 30 2.79 -12.07 -5.28
CA ALA A 30 3.08 -13.11 -4.31
C ALA A 30 3.97 -12.56 -3.21
N VAL A 31 3.63 -12.87 -1.97
CA VAL A 31 4.44 -12.44 -0.82
C VAL A 31 5.74 -13.24 -0.85
N GLN A 32 6.85 -12.54 -0.95
CA GLN A 32 8.16 -13.14 -1.00
C GLN A 32 8.65 -13.45 0.41
N ARG A 33 9.56 -14.42 0.51
CA ARG A 33 10.11 -14.77 1.80
C ARG A 33 10.76 -13.59 2.50
N ASN A 34 11.46 -12.75 1.76
CA ASN A 34 12.14 -11.59 2.32
C ASN A 34 11.21 -10.41 2.58
N ASP A 35 9.92 -10.53 2.25
CA ASP A 35 8.92 -9.53 2.61
C ASP A 35 8.42 -9.75 4.04
N ILE A 36 8.77 -10.86 4.65
CA ILE A 36 8.22 -11.28 5.94
C ILE A 36 9.29 -11.12 7.00
N ASP A 37 8.96 -10.43 8.09
CA ASP A 37 9.85 -10.34 9.23
C ASP A 37 9.70 -11.60 10.08
N TYR A 38 10.47 -11.70 11.16
CA TYR A 38 10.46 -12.89 12.01
C TYR A 38 9.15 -13.06 12.78
N ASN A 39 8.26 -12.09 12.76
CA ASN A 39 6.92 -12.19 13.32
C ASN A 39 5.93 -12.83 12.35
N ARG A 40 6.39 -13.22 11.16
CA ARG A 40 5.59 -13.87 10.13
C ARG A 40 4.50 -12.98 9.57
N HIS A 41 4.75 -11.69 9.50
CA HIS A 41 3.87 -10.74 8.84
C HIS A 41 4.68 -9.93 7.85
N VAL A 42 4.01 -9.44 6.82
CA VAL A 42 4.68 -8.58 5.86
C VAL A 42 5.13 -7.31 6.56
N ASN A 43 6.38 -6.96 6.36
CA ASN A 43 6.96 -5.77 6.94
C ASN A 43 6.31 -4.52 6.32
N ASN A 44 6.06 -3.50 7.14
CA ASN A 44 5.40 -2.29 6.67
C ASN A 44 6.13 -1.62 5.51
N ALA A 45 7.44 -1.64 5.52
CA ALA A 45 8.22 -1.07 4.42
C ALA A 45 7.96 -1.78 3.10
N HIS A 46 7.67 -3.06 3.15
CA HIS A 46 7.39 -3.84 1.94
C HIS A 46 6.00 -3.52 1.38
N TYR A 47 5.04 -3.18 2.22
CA TYR A 47 3.75 -2.69 1.74
C TYR A 47 3.93 -1.44 0.89
N ILE A 48 4.75 -0.51 1.38
CA ILE A 48 5.00 0.73 0.67
C ILE A 48 5.72 0.47 -0.64
N ARG A 49 6.72 -0.43 -0.63
CA ARG A 49 7.44 -0.78 -1.85
C ARG A 49 6.52 -1.42 -2.89
N MET A 50 5.69 -2.35 -2.46
CA MET A 50 4.73 -2.99 -3.36
C MET A 50 3.79 -1.96 -3.97
N ALA A 51 3.31 -1.02 -3.16
CA ALA A 51 2.41 0.00 -3.64
C ALA A 51 3.10 0.94 -4.63
N LEU A 52 4.36 1.28 -4.38
CA LEU A 52 5.12 2.11 -5.32
C LEU A 52 5.25 1.45 -6.68
N GLU A 53 5.44 0.14 -6.69
CA GLU A 53 5.56 -0.60 -7.93
C GLU A 53 4.25 -0.65 -8.72
N CYS A 54 3.13 -0.38 -8.05
CA CYS A 54 1.84 -0.33 -8.72
C CYS A 54 1.56 1.00 -9.41
N LEU A 55 2.37 2.01 -9.16
CA LEU A 55 2.14 3.33 -9.75
C LEU A 55 2.61 3.38 -11.20
N PRO A 56 1.93 4.18 -12.05
CA PRO A 56 2.45 4.46 -13.37
C PRO A 56 3.82 5.13 -13.28
N ARG A 57 4.63 4.91 -14.30
CA ARG A 57 5.99 5.44 -14.30
C ARG A 57 6.03 6.97 -14.20
N GLU A 58 5.06 7.63 -14.81
CA GLU A 58 4.99 9.09 -14.82
C GLU A 58 4.47 9.69 -13.52
N PHE A 59 3.95 8.87 -12.62
CA PHE A 59 3.47 9.36 -11.34
C PHE A 59 4.62 9.34 -10.33
N VAL A 60 5.13 10.52 -10.00
CA VAL A 60 6.23 10.67 -9.05
C VAL A 60 5.66 11.20 -7.75
N PRO A 61 5.50 10.36 -6.72
CA PRO A 61 4.89 10.82 -5.48
C PRO A 61 5.86 11.68 -4.67
N THR A 62 5.30 12.69 -3.98
CA THR A 62 6.06 13.54 -3.06
C THR A 62 5.66 13.30 -1.62
N ALA A 63 4.55 12.61 -1.39
CA ALA A 63 4.08 12.29 -0.05
C ALA A 63 3.25 11.03 -0.09
N LEU A 64 3.12 10.37 1.05
CA LEU A 64 2.27 9.19 1.15
C LEU A 64 1.64 9.10 2.53
N ARG A 65 0.50 8.42 2.58
CA ARG A 65 -0.13 7.99 3.82
C ARG A 65 -0.50 6.53 3.67
N VAL A 66 -0.47 5.80 4.77
CA VAL A 66 -0.79 4.37 4.79
C VAL A 66 -1.82 4.12 5.88
N GLU A 67 -2.84 3.36 5.53
CA GLU A 67 -3.78 2.84 6.50
C GLU A 67 -3.67 1.33 6.50
N TYR A 68 -3.22 0.75 7.61
CA TYR A 68 -3.13 -0.69 7.78
C TYR A 68 -4.41 -1.19 8.42
N LYS A 69 -5.03 -2.17 7.79
CA LYS A 69 -6.29 -2.71 8.29
C LYS A 69 -6.13 -4.12 8.83
N ARG A 70 -5.37 -4.97 8.13
CA ARG A 70 -5.15 -6.35 8.54
C ARG A 70 -3.77 -6.79 8.15
N PRO A 71 -3.11 -7.64 8.95
CA PRO A 71 -1.81 -8.19 8.56
C PRO A 71 -1.96 -9.17 7.40
N VAL A 72 -0.90 -9.28 6.62
CA VAL A 72 -0.83 -10.24 5.52
C VAL A 72 0.03 -11.42 5.97
N ALA A 73 -0.54 -12.62 5.88
CA ALA A 73 0.13 -13.83 6.32
C ALA A 73 1.14 -14.30 5.28
N PRO A 74 2.09 -15.16 5.69
CA PRO A 74 2.98 -15.82 4.74
C PRO A 74 2.19 -16.61 3.70
N ALA A 75 2.76 -16.74 2.51
CA ALA A 75 2.16 -17.47 1.40
C ALA A 75 0.88 -16.86 0.87
N ALA A 76 0.52 -15.66 1.31
CA ALA A 76 -0.62 -14.95 0.76
C ALA A 76 -0.30 -14.39 -0.62
N VAL A 77 -1.36 -14.19 -1.41
CA VAL A 77 -1.24 -13.49 -2.68
C VAL A 77 -2.03 -12.20 -2.56
N ILE A 78 -1.35 -11.09 -2.78
CA ILE A 78 -1.97 -9.78 -2.70
C ILE A 78 -2.54 -9.44 -4.07
N ALA A 79 -3.81 -9.04 -4.09
CA ALA A 79 -4.48 -8.54 -5.29
C ALA A 79 -4.54 -7.02 -5.20
N PRO A 80 -3.62 -6.31 -5.85
CA PRO A 80 -3.61 -4.86 -5.78
C PRO A 80 -4.62 -4.25 -6.75
N SER A 81 -5.12 -3.09 -6.39
CA SER A 81 -5.96 -2.27 -7.26
C SER A 81 -5.51 -0.83 -7.17
N LEU A 82 -5.71 -0.09 -8.23
CA LEU A 82 -5.23 1.29 -8.34
C LEU A 82 -6.39 2.22 -8.65
N ILE A 83 -6.49 3.31 -7.89
CA ILE A 83 -7.33 4.44 -8.24
C ILE A 83 -6.39 5.59 -8.56
N LEU A 84 -6.44 6.07 -9.80
CA LEU A 84 -5.52 7.11 -10.25
C LEU A 84 -6.28 8.38 -10.49
N GLN A 85 -5.82 9.48 -9.88
CA GLN A 85 -6.37 10.81 -10.07
C GLN A 85 -5.24 11.76 -10.46
N PRO A 86 -5.55 12.97 -10.93
CA PRO A 86 -4.51 13.89 -11.43
C PRO A 86 -3.41 14.21 -10.42
N THR A 87 -3.75 14.33 -9.13
CA THR A 87 -2.77 14.70 -8.10
C THR A 87 -2.60 13.64 -7.03
N ALA A 88 -3.28 12.51 -7.14
CA ALA A 88 -3.23 11.48 -6.11
C ALA A 88 -3.41 10.11 -6.73
N ALA A 89 -2.88 9.10 -6.05
CA ALA A 89 -3.08 7.72 -6.43
C ALA A 89 -3.32 6.90 -5.16
N TYR A 90 -4.22 5.93 -5.25
CA TYR A 90 -4.55 5.07 -4.12
C TYR A 90 -4.31 3.63 -4.53
N VAL A 91 -3.48 2.93 -3.78
CA VAL A 91 -3.21 1.52 -4.02
C VAL A 91 -3.89 0.73 -2.91
N LEU A 92 -4.81 -0.13 -3.30
CA LEU A 92 -5.52 -0.99 -2.37
C LEU A 92 -4.89 -2.37 -2.43
N LEU A 93 -4.44 -2.85 -1.27
CA LEU A 93 -3.80 -4.15 -1.17
C LEU A 93 -4.76 -5.11 -0.48
N CYS A 94 -5.29 -6.05 -1.24
CA CYS A 94 -6.31 -6.98 -0.78
C CYS A 94 -5.79 -8.42 -0.81
N VAL A 95 -6.31 -9.24 0.10
CA VAL A 95 -6.08 -10.68 0.08
C VAL A 95 -7.45 -11.33 0.20
N ALA A 96 -7.81 -12.14 -0.80
CA ALA A 96 -9.07 -12.89 -0.80
C ALA A 96 -10.27 -12.01 -0.45
N ASP A 97 -10.43 -10.91 -1.18
CA ASP A 97 -11.53 -9.95 -1.01
C ASP A 97 -11.50 -9.15 0.29
N THR A 98 -10.44 -9.29 1.08
CA THR A 98 -10.28 -8.52 2.31
C THR A 98 -9.25 -7.42 2.08
N LEU A 99 -9.66 -6.18 2.32
CA LEU A 99 -8.74 -5.05 2.20
C LEU A 99 -7.78 -5.04 3.38
N CYS A 100 -6.50 -5.19 3.12
CA CYS A 100 -5.48 -5.27 4.16
C CYS A 100 -4.76 -3.96 4.39
N ALA A 101 -4.57 -3.17 3.35
CA ALA A 101 -3.89 -1.89 3.47
C ALA A 101 -4.29 -0.97 2.32
N VAL A 102 -4.25 0.31 2.58
CA VAL A 102 -4.44 1.35 1.57
C VAL A 102 -3.25 2.28 1.64
N VAL A 103 -2.64 2.55 0.50
CA VAL A 103 -1.53 3.50 0.41
C VAL A 103 -1.97 4.63 -0.50
N GLU A 104 -1.99 5.83 0.05
CA GLU A 104 -2.35 7.04 -0.70
C GLU A 104 -1.07 7.79 -1.05
N PHE A 105 -0.86 8.03 -2.32
CA PHE A 105 0.27 8.83 -2.81
C PHE A 105 -0.24 10.16 -3.32
N THR A 106 0.52 11.21 -3.05
CA THR A 106 0.20 12.55 -3.54
C THR A 106 1.39 13.08 -4.32
N ARG A 107 1.14 13.76 -5.40
CA ARG A 107 2.18 14.44 -6.17
C ARG A 107 1.91 15.93 -6.32
#